data_51ba787da558dfe4dc9c22cc027569a3
#
_entry.id   51ba787da558dfe4dc9c22cc027569a3
#
_cell.length_a   1.000
_cell.length_b   1.000
_cell.length_c   1.000
_cell.angle_alpha   90.00
_cell.angle_beta   90.00
_cell.angle_gamma   90.00
#
_symmetry.space_group_name_H-M   'P 1'
#
loop_
_entity.id
_entity.type
_entity.pdbx_description
1 polymer ?
#
loop_
_entity_poly.entity_id
_entity_poly.type
_entity_poly.pdbx_seq_one_letter_code
_entity_poly.pdbx_strand_id
1 'polypeptide(L)'
;MILITGANGQLGTELRHLLDERNEEYVAVDVAEMDITNAEKVDEVFAEVKPTLVYHCAAYTAVDAAEDEGKELDYAINVTGTENVAKASEKHGATLVYISTDYVFDGKKPVGQEWEVDDQPDPQTEYGRTKRMGEELVEKHVSNFYIIRTAWVFGNYGKNFVFTMQNLAKTHKTLTVVNDQHGRPTWTRPLAEFMTYLAENRKEYGYYHLSNDAEEDTTWYDFAVEILKNTDVEVKPVDSSQFPAKAKRPLNSTMSLAKAKATGFVIPSWKDALKEFYKQEVK
;
A
#
# COMPACT_ATOMS: atom_id res chain seq x y z
N MET A 1 21.72 -2.93 9.47
CA MET A 1 20.54 -2.74 10.33
C MET A 1 19.37 -2.28 9.48
N ILE A 2 18.20 -2.88 9.65
CA ILE A 2 16.94 -2.51 8.99
C ILE A 2 16.17 -1.53 9.91
N LEU A 3 15.58 -0.48 9.34
CA LEU A 3 14.65 0.42 10.03
C LEU A 3 13.28 0.34 9.36
N ILE A 4 12.22 0.19 10.14
CA ILE A 4 10.82 0.18 9.67
C ILE A 4 10.11 1.37 10.28
N THR A 5 9.53 2.25 9.46
CA THR A 5 8.64 3.33 9.93
C THR A 5 7.17 2.95 9.71
N GLY A 6 6.26 3.47 10.54
CA GLY A 6 4.86 3.06 10.50
C GLY A 6 4.69 1.56 10.87
N ALA A 7 5.52 1.11 11.81
CA ALA A 7 5.69 -0.30 12.18
C ALA A 7 4.43 -0.93 12.80
N ASN A 8 3.50 -0.12 13.31
CA ASN A 8 2.24 -0.59 13.90
C ASN A 8 1.06 -0.54 12.90
N GLY A 9 1.29 -0.03 11.69
CA GLY A 9 0.32 -0.07 10.61
C GLY A 9 0.14 -1.47 10.04
N GLN A 10 -0.86 -1.64 9.15
CA GLN A 10 -1.20 -2.93 8.56
C GLN A 10 0.01 -3.61 7.89
N LEU A 11 0.70 -2.90 7.00
CA LEU A 11 1.87 -3.43 6.29
C LEU A 11 3.11 -3.52 7.19
N GLY A 12 3.35 -2.50 8.04
CA GLY A 12 4.50 -2.51 8.95
C GLY A 12 4.47 -3.69 9.92
N THR A 13 3.29 -4.03 10.45
CA THR A 13 3.11 -5.20 11.31
C THR A 13 3.36 -6.51 10.54
N GLU A 14 2.83 -6.66 9.33
CA GLU A 14 3.09 -7.84 8.49
C GLU A 14 4.58 -7.99 8.17
N LEU A 15 5.25 -6.88 7.83
CA LEU A 15 6.69 -6.90 7.54
C LEU A 15 7.52 -7.34 8.76
N ARG A 16 7.16 -6.86 9.95
CA ARG A 16 7.82 -7.28 11.20
C ARG A 16 7.68 -8.79 11.40
N HIS A 17 6.48 -9.35 11.25
CA HIS A 17 6.26 -10.79 11.35
C HIS A 17 7.07 -11.57 10.32
N LEU A 18 7.15 -11.08 9.07
CA LEU A 18 7.97 -11.70 8.03
C LEU A 18 9.46 -11.72 8.41
N LEU A 19 9.98 -10.61 8.94
CA LEU A 19 11.37 -10.51 9.36
C LEU A 19 11.67 -11.37 10.61
N ASP A 20 10.75 -11.43 11.56
CA ASP A 20 10.83 -12.32 12.74
C ASP A 20 10.91 -13.80 12.31
N GLU A 21 10.07 -14.23 11.37
CA GLU A 21 10.11 -15.59 10.81
C GLU A 21 11.45 -15.93 10.14
N ARG A 22 12.12 -14.90 9.57
CA ARG A 22 13.43 -15.04 8.92
C ARG A 22 14.61 -14.83 9.87
N ASN A 23 14.35 -14.54 11.14
CA ASN A 23 15.34 -14.17 12.15
C ASN A 23 16.23 -12.99 11.74
N GLU A 24 15.64 -12.00 11.02
CA GLU A 24 16.31 -10.78 10.63
C GLU A 24 16.23 -9.73 11.74
N GLU A 25 17.33 -9.04 12.00
CA GLU A 25 17.38 -7.95 12.98
C GLU A 25 16.87 -6.62 12.38
N TYR A 26 15.96 -5.97 13.06
CA TYR A 26 15.42 -4.67 12.67
C TYR A 26 15.10 -3.78 13.87
N VAL A 27 14.99 -2.49 13.62
CA VAL A 27 14.39 -1.51 14.54
C VAL A 27 13.05 -1.07 13.95
N ALA A 28 11.99 -1.19 14.72
CA ALA A 28 10.64 -0.81 14.34
C ALA A 28 10.24 0.46 15.10
N VAL A 29 9.80 1.49 14.36
CA VAL A 29 9.37 2.77 14.93
C VAL A 29 8.02 3.19 14.38
N ASP A 30 7.25 3.85 15.24
CA ASP A 30 6.01 4.52 14.88
C ASP A 30 6.04 5.95 15.43
N VAL A 31 4.93 6.68 15.38
CA VAL A 31 4.87 8.10 15.77
C VAL A 31 5.39 8.36 17.20
N ALA A 32 5.23 7.42 18.13
CA ALA A 32 5.70 7.55 19.51
C ALA A 32 7.23 7.53 19.63
N GLU A 33 7.91 6.67 18.84
CA GLU A 33 9.36 6.51 18.85
C GLU A 33 10.03 7.50 17.90
N MET A 34 9.42 7.74 16.74
CA MET A 34 9.93 8.63 15.71
C MET A 34 8.77 9.26 14.93
N ASP A 35 8.34 10.44 15.37
CA ASP A 35 7.45 11.27 14.53
C ASP A 35 8.22 11.72 13.29
N ILE A 36 7.86 11.17 12.13
CA ILE A 36 8.54 11.47 10.86
C ILE A 36 8.39 12.93 10.43
N THR A 37 7.39 13.65 10.94
CA THR A 37 7.20 15.09 10.65
C THR A 37 8.23 15.97 11.36
N ASN A 38 8.91 15.44 12.38
CA ASN A 38 9.98 16.10 13.11
C ASN A 38 11.35 15.69 12.57
N ALA A 39 11.97 16.57 11.79
CA ALA A 39 13.26 16.32 11.14
C ALA A 39 14.41 16.03 12.13
N GLU A 40 14.42 16.70 13.30
CA GLU A 40 15.45 16.49 14.32
C GLU A 40 15.31 15.08 14.92
N LYS A 41 14.06 14.65 15.19
CA LYS A 41 13.80 13.32 15.73
C LYS A 41 14.15 12.21 14.74
N VAL A 42 13.90 12.42 13.46
CA VAL A 42 14.31 11.50 12.40
C VAL A 42 15.85 11.38 12.37
N ASP A 43 16.56 12.50 12.36
CA ASP A 43 18.02 12.51 12.39
C ASP A 43 18.62 11.81 13.63
N GLU A 44 18.05 12.02 14.82
CA GLU A 44 18.46 11.34 16.05
C GLU A 44 18.37 9.84 15.92
N VAL A 45 17.20 9.33 15.50
CA VAL A 45 16.96 7.89 15.34
C VAL A 45 17.88 7.28 14.29
N PHE A 46 18.07 7.94 13.15
CA PHE A 46 18.98 7.46 12.11
C PHE A 46 20.43 7.44 12.58
N ALA A 47 20.87 8.43 13.37
CA ALA A 47 22.22 8.47 13.94
C ALA A 47 22.46 7.34 14.96
N GLU A 48 21.44 6.97 15.74
CA GLU A 48 21.49 5.89 16.71
C GLU A 48 21.47 4.52 16.01
N VAL A 49 20.47 4.29 15.15
CA VAL A 49 20.20 2.99 14.49
C VAL A 49 21.20 2.70 13.38
N LYS A 50 21.68 3.73 12.66
CA LYS A 50 22.57 3.62 11.49
C LYS A 50 22.05 2.61 10.46
N PRO A 51 20.81 2.80 9.96
CA PRO A 51 20.21 1.84 9.07
C PRO A 51 20.96 1.80 7.73
N THR A 52 21.05 0.61 7.14
CA THR A 52 21.50 0.39 5.76
C THR A 52 20.33 0.16 4.80
N LEU A 53 19.15 -0.12 5.36
CA LEU A 53 17.90 -0.35 4.65
C LEU A 53 16.74 0.22 5.47
N VAL A 54 15.89 1.01 4.82
CA VAL A 54 14.71 1.61 5.42
C VAL A 54 13.47 1.16 4.68
N TYR A 55 12.51 0.57 5.39
CA TYR A 55 11.16 0.30 4.89
C TYR A 55 10.24 1.39 5.41
N HIS A 56 9.86 2.31 4.52
CA HIS A 56 9.00 3.43 4.86
C HIS A 56 7.53 3.08 4.61
N CYS A 57 6.89 2.52 5.66
CA CYS A 57 5.48 2.14 5.65
C CYS A 57 4.56 3.19 6.29
N ALA A 58 5.13 4.23 6.93
CA ALA A 58 4.34 5.30 7.52
C ALA A 58 3.65 6.12 6.43
N ALA A 59 2.34 6.28 6.54
CA ALA A 59 1.54 7.11 5.65
C ALA A 59 0.21 7.51 6.30
N TYR A 60 -0.31 8.65 5.94
CA TYR A 60 -1.71 8.98 6.14
C TYR A 60 -2.53 8.34 5.02
N THR A 61 -3.53 7.52 5.37
CA THR A 61 -4.29 6.71 4.40
C THR A 61 -5.80 6.90 4.48
N ALA A 62 -6.28 7.88 5.27
CA ALA A 62 -7.70 8.20 5.37
C ALA A 62 -8.13 9.09 4.18
N VAL A 63 -8.28 8.46 3.01
CA VAL A 63 -8.47 9.10 1.70
C VAL A 63 -9.59 10.15 1.69
N ASP A 64 -10.76 9.85 2.30
CA ASP A 64 -11.87 10.80 2.34
C ASP A 64 -11.64 11.96 3.30
N ALA A 65 -10.98 11.71 4.44
CA ALA A 65 -10.64 12.77 5.39
C ALA A 65 -9.54 13.71 4.84
N ALA A 66 -8.67 13.21 3.97
CA ALA A 66 -7.65 14.02 3.31
C ALA A 66 -8.23 15.15 2.45
N GLU A 67 -9.49 15.01 1.97
CA GLU A 67 -10.13 16.05 1.16
C GLU A 67 -10.52 17.29 1.98
N ASP A 68 -10.67 17.18 3.33
CA ASP A 68 -11.05 18.31 4.21
C ASP A 68 -10.31 18.30 5.58
N GLU A 69 -10.87 17.69 6.63
CA GLU A 69 -10.36 17.80 8.00
C GLU A 69 -8.97 17.15 8.21
N GLY A 70 -8.59 16.20 7.37
CA GLY A 70 -7.31 15.49 7.45
C GLY A 70 -6.21 16.07 6.55
N LYS A 71 -6.51 17.11 5.77
CA LYS A 71 -5.62 17.63 4.71
C LYS A 71 -4.25 18.07 5.23
N GLU A 72 -4.19 18.78 6.33
CA GLU A 72 -2.93 19.25 6.91
C GLU A 72 -2.09 18.08 7.42
N LEU A 73 -2.74 17.09 8.05
CA LEU A 73 -2.06 15.91 8.56
C LEU A 73 -1.59 14.98 7.44
N ASP A 74 -2.41 14.83 6.39
CA ASP A 74 -2.04 14.12 5.16
C ASP A 74 -0.77 14.71 4.53
N TYR A 75 -0.73 16.03 4.37
CA TYR A 75 0.45 16.72 3.85
C TYR A 75 1.66 16.57 4.78
N ALA A 76 1.47 16.75 6.09
CA ALA A 76 2.55 16.65 7.06
C ALA A 76 3.20 15.26 7.04
N ILE A 77 2.39 14.20 6.99
CA ILE A 77 2.90 12.82 7.01
C ILE A 77 3.43 12.40 5.65
N ASN A 78 2.62 12.54 4.58
CA ASN A 78 2.95 11.97 3.27
C ASN A 78 3.99 12.80 2.50
N VAL A 79 4.10 14.11 2.78
CA VAL A 79 5.07 14.99 2.11
C VAL A 79 6.22 15.32 3.02
N THR A 80 6.00 16.08 4.11
CA THR A 80 7.08 16.53 5.00
C THR A 80 7.77 15.36 5.68
N GLY A 81 6.99 14.40 6.22
CA GLY A 81 7.53 13.21 6.86
C GLY A 81 8.34 12.34 5.91
N THR A 82 7.81 12.11 4.69
CA THR A 82 8.54 11.37 3.66
C THR A 82 9.83 12.09 3.25
N GLU A 83 9.82 13.43 3.11
CA GLU A 83 11.04 14.20 2.80
C GLU A 83 12.10 14.05 3.89
N ASN A 84 11.71 14.10 5.17
CA ASN A 84 12.64 13.93 6.28
C ASN A 84 13.28 12.55 6.27
N VAL A 85 12.49 11.48 6.08
CA VAL A 85 12.98 10.10 5.98
C VAL A 85 13.89 9.93 4.76
N ALA A 86 13.52 10.51 3.60
CA ALA A 86 14.32 10.45 2.39
C ALA A 86 15.70 11.11 2.56
N LYS A 87 15.72 12.34 3.09
CA LYS A 87 16.99 13.07 3.39
C LYS A 87 17.86 12.32 4.38
N ALA A 88 17.27 11.76 5.45
CA ALA A 88 18.02 10.99 6.42
C ALA A 88 18.57 9.68 5.82
N SER A 89 17.79 8.99 4.96
CA SER A 89 18.24 7.79 4.25
C SER A 89 19.47 8.08 3.39
N GLU A 90 19.45 9.11 2.57
CA GLU A 90 20.61 9.51 1.75
C GLU A 90 21.81 9.91 2.60
N LYS A 91 21.60 10.74 3.64
CA LYS A 91 22.66 11.19 4.56
C LYS A 91 23.39 10.01 5.22
N HIS A 92 22.69 8.93 5.52
CA HIS A 92 23.25 7.73 6.16
C HIS A 92 23.60 6.62 5.16
N GLY A 93 23.43 6.83 3.85
CA GLY A 93 23.73 5.85 2.81
C GLY A 93 22.80 4.63 2.80
N ALA A 94 21.59 4.78 3.33
CA ALA A 94 20.60 3.70 3.39
C ALA A 94 19.81 3.58 2.09
N THR A 95 19.51 2.35 1.67
CA THR A 95 18.51 2.10 0.63
C THR A 95 17.11 2.36 1.20
N LEU A 96 16.27 3.10 0.48
CA LEU A 96 14.90 3.41 0.88
C LEU A 96 13.87 2.62 0.06
N VAL A 97 13.01 1.87 0.72
CA VAL A 97 11.81 1.24 0.12
C VAL A 97 10.60 2.04 0.56
N TYR A 98 9.97 2.75 -0.37
CA TYR A 98 8.82 3.62 -0.15
C TYR A 98 7.55 3.01 -0.74
N ILE A 99 6.47 2.99 0.05
CA ILE A 99 5.17 2.48 -0.40
C ILE A 99 4.31 3.64 -0.88
N SER A 100 3.91 3.56 -2.15
CA SER A 100 3.01 4.51 -2.80
C SER A 100 1.68 3.83 -3.17
N THR A 101 0.91 4.45 -4.05
CA THR A 101 -0.48 4.10 -4.33
C THR A 101 -0.84 4.24 -5.82
N ASP A 102 -1.85 3.49 -6.24
CA ASP A 102 -2.55 3.64 -7.52
C ASP A 102 -3.24 5.01 -7.68
N TYR A 103 -3.56 5.70 -6.56
CA TYR A 103 -4.17 7.04 -6.58
C TYR A 103 -3.28 8.15 -7.17
N VAL A 104 -2.03 7.84 -7.51
CA VAL A 104 -1.18 8.75 -8.28
C VAL A 104 -1.65 8.91 -9.73
N PHE A 105 -2.46 8.00 -10.23
CA PHE A 105 -3.04 8.05 -11.57
C PHE A 105 -4.45 8.64 -11.58
N ASP A 106 -4.92 9.09 -12.74
CA ASP A 106 -6.25 9.73 -12.89
C ASP A 106 -7.43 8.72 -12.86
N GLY A 107 -7.14 7.44 -12.95
CA GLY A 107 -8.13 6.36 -12.90
C GLY A 107 -9.03 6.26 -14.13
N LYS A 108 -8.68 6.89 -15.27
CA LYS A 108 -9.54 6.98 -16.47
C LYS A 108 -9.11 6.08 -17.62
N LYS A 109 -8.05 5.30 -17.50
CA LYS A 109 -7.72 4.31 -18.54
C LYS A 109 -8.94 3.41 -18.81
N PRO A 110 -9.20 3.05 -20.06
CA PRO A 110 -10.25 2.09 -20.39
C PRO A 110 -10.08 0.78 -19.62
N VAL A 111 -11.21 0.18 -19.21
CA VAL A 111 -11.22 -1.14 -18.58
C VAL A 111 -10.50 -2.14 -19.47
N GLY A 112 -9.69 -3.02 -18.87
CA GLY A 112 -8.81 -3.96 -19.57
C GLY A 112 -7.45 -3.39 -19.99
N GLN A 113 -7.20 -2.09 -19.77
CA GLN A 113 -5.86 -1.50 -19.91
C GLN A 113 -5.23 -1.29 -18.52
N GLU A 114 -3.96 -1.57 -18.41
CA GLU A 114 -3.20 -1.44 -17.17
C GLU A 114 -2.37 -0.15 -17.15
N TRP A 115 -2.17 0.41 -15.94
CA TRP A 115 -1.25 1.51 -15.72
C TRP A 115 0.18 0.98 -15.72
N GLU A 116 1.02 1.48 -16.61
CA GLU A 116 2.44 1.18 -16.64
C GLU A 116 3.23 2.03 -15.62
N VAL A 117 4.42 1.57 -15.22
CA VAL A 117 5.21 2.28 -14.21
C VAL A 117 5.67 3.67 -14.66
N ASP A 118 5.81 3.87 -15.95
CA ASP A 118 6.23 5.10 -16.63
C ASP A 118 5.07 5.96 -17.16
N ASP A 119 3.82 5.52 -16.97
CA ASP A 119 2.65 6.36 -17.26
C ASP A 119 2.69 7.64 -16.40
N GLN A 120 2.31 8.75 -17.04
CA GLN A 120 2.33 10.05 -16.37
C GLN A 120 1.31 10.10 -15.22
N PRO A 121 1.75 10.38 -13.99
CA PRO A 121 0.84 10.57 -12.85
C PRO A 121 -0.04 11.83 -13.04
N ASP A 122 -1.33 11.68 -12.68
CA ASP A 122 -2.31 12.78 -12.63
C ASP A 122 -3.31 12.54 -11.49
N PRO A 123 -2.89 12.71 -10.22
CA PRO A 123 -3.72 12.38 -9.05
C PRO A 123 -4.97 13.27 -8.98
N GLN A 124 -6.12 12.66 -8.73
CA GLN A 124 -7.42 13.33 -8.68
C GLN A 124 -7.94 13.56 -7.25
N THR A 125 -7.16 13.16 -6.25
CA THR A 125 -7.48 13.28 -4.81
C THR A 125 -6.34 13.92 -4.05
N GLU A 126 -6.62 14.52 -2.89
CA GLU A 126 -5.58 15.10 -2.04
C GLU A 126 -4.59 14.02 -1.59
N TYR A 127 -5.08 12.87 -1.13
CA TYR A 127 -4.25 11.72 -0.80
C TYR A 127 -3.31 11.31 -1.94
N GLY A 128 -3.85 11.14 -3.16
CA GLY A 128 -3.04 10.79 -4.34
C GLY A 128 -1.98 11.84 -4.64
N ARG A 129 -2.34 13.14 -4.50
CA ARG A 129 -1.44 14.28 -4.70
C ARG A 129 -0.28 14.26 -3.69
N THR A 130 -0.56 14.07 -2.41
CA THR A 130 0.47 14.06 -1.37
C THR A 130 1.38 12.84 -1.49
N LYS A 131 0.83 11.66 -1.85
CA LYS A 131 1.62 10.46 -2.13
C LYS A 131 2.52 10.65 -3.35
N ARG A 132 2.04 11.29 -4.43
CA ARG A 132 2.86 11.63 -5.61
C ARG A 132 3.98 12.61 -5.25
N MET A 133 3.70 13.64 -4.45
CA MET A 133 4.75 14.54 -3.94
C MET A 133 5.79 13.79 -3.13
N GLY A 134 5.38 12.81 -2.32
CA GLY A 134 6.29 11.91 -1.61
C GLY A 134 7.19 11.11 -2.56
N GLU A 135 6.66 10.56 -3.66
CA GLU A 135 7.46 9.88 -4.69
C GLU A 135 8.53 10.82 -5.27
N GLU A 136 8.15 12.06 -5.63
CA GLU A 136 9.07 13.07 -6.19
C GLU A 136 10.18 13.46 -5.20
N LEU A 137 9.86 13.52 -3.91
CA LEU A 137 10.85 13.81 -2.87
C LEU A 137 11.81 12.64 -2.65
N VAL A 138 11.34 11.39 -2.70
CA VAL A 138 12.20 10.21 -2.66
C VAL A 138 13.13 10.20 -3.87
N GLU A 139 12.61 10.37 -5.08
CA GLU A 139 13.40 10.41 -6.32
C GLU A 139 14.43 11.55 -6.32
N LYS A 140 14.06 12.70 -5.77
CA LYS A 140 14.94 13.88 -5.68
C LYS A 140 16.08 13.71 -4.68
N HIS A 141 15.82 13.05 -3.55
CA HIS A 141 16.75 13.07 -2.41
C HIS A 141 17.51 11.77 -2.20
N VAL A 142 17.07 10.64 -2.76
CA VAL A 142 17.64 9.31 -2.47
C VAL A 142 18.24 8.70 -3.74
N SER A 143 19.51 8.32 -3.68
CA SER A 143 20.20 7.68 -4.81
C SER A 143 19.79 6.21 -5.00
N ASN A 144 19.53 5.50 -3.89
CA ASN A 144 19.21 4.07 -3.88
C ASN A 144 17.80 3.86 -3.33
N PHE A 145 16.79 3.79 -4.20
CA PHE A 145 15.41 3.65 -3.76
C PHE A 145 14.59 2.64 -4.58
N TYR A 146 13.58 2.10 -3.92
CA TYR A 146 12.45 1.40 -4.53
C TYR A 146 11.17 2.12 -4.15
N ILE A 147 10.40 2.56 -5.13
CA ILE A 147 9.04 3.09 -4.95
C ILE A 147 8.07 2.03 -5.44
N ILE A 148 7.24 1.51 -4.53
CA ILE A 148 6.28 0.46 -4.85
C ILE A 148 4.87 1.03 -4.75
N ARG A 149 4.20 1.19 -5.90
CA ARG A 149 2.78 1.57 -5.94
C ARG A 149 1.95 0.31 -5.75
N THR A 150 0.96 0.39 -4.87
CA THR A 150 0.06 -0.70 -4.55
C THR A 150 -1.39 -0.22 -4.51
N ALA A 151 -2.35 -1.15 -4.46
CA ALA A 151 -3.78 -0.86 -4.45
C ALA A 151 -4.53 -1.85 -3.55
N TRP A 152 -5.69 -1.44 -2.99
CA TRP A 152 -6.66 -2.29 -2.32
C TRP A 152 -6.04 -3.22 -1.27
N VAL A 153 -5.20 -2.66 -0.40
CA VAL A 153 -4.42 -3.43 0.57
C VAL A 153 -5.32 -4.04 1.65
N PHE A 154 -5.16 -5.34 1.88
CA PHE A 154 -5.78 -6.07 2.98
C PHE A 154 -4.76 -6.96 3.68
N GLY A 155 -5.02 -7.32 4.93
CA GLY A 155 -4.13 -8.17 5.72
C GLY A 155 -4.72 -8.49 7.09
N ASN A 156 -3.97 -9.25 7.88
CA ASN A 156 -4.42 -9.73 9.20
C ASN A 156 -4.41 -8.63 10.27
N TYR A 157 -3.85 -7.47 9.95
CA TYR A 157 -3.66 -6.37 10.90
C TYR A 157 -4.39 -5.11 10.45
N GLY A 158 -4.93 -4.36 11.41
CA GLY A 158 -5.62 -3.11 11.13
C GLY A 158 -7.00 -3.29 10.49
N LYS A 159 -7.55 -2.19 10.00
CA LYS A 159 -8.86 -2.16 9.34
C LYS A 159 -8.68 -2.32 7.82
N ASN A 160 -9.51 -3.15 7.19
CA ASN A 160 -9.49 -3.32 5.74
C ASN A 160 -10.85 -3.77 5.21
N PHE A 161 -10.98 -3.87 3.90
CA PHE A 161 -12.22 -4.22 3.23
C PHE A 161 -12.70 -5.63 3.58
N VAL A 162 -11.80 -6.61 3.72
CA VAL A 162 -12.16 -7.99 4.06
C VAL A 162 -12.87 -8.04 5.41
N PHE A 163 -12.28 -7.47 6.45
CA PHE A 163 -12.91 -7.40 7.78
C PHE A 163 -14.18 -6.56 7.79
N THR A 164 -14.26 -5.52 6.96
CA THR A 164 -15.49 -4.73 6.82
C THR A 164 -16.62 -5.59 6.27
N MET A 165 -16.39 -6.34 5.18
CA MET A 165 -17.40 -7.24 4.60
C MET A 165 -17.81 -8.34 5.58
N GLN A 166 -16.86 -9.00 6.24
CA GLN A 166 -17.14 -10.02 7.26
C GLN A 166 -17.97 -9.47 8.42
N ASN A 167 -17.68 -8.26 8.89
CA ASN A 167 -18.43 -7.64 9.99
C ASN A 167 -19.86 -7.25 9.57
N LEU A 168 -20.03 -6.70 8.38
CA LEU A 168 -21.35 -6.38 7.84
C LEU A 168 -22.20 -7.66 7.62
N ALA A 169 -21.58 -8.74 7.20
CA ALA A 169 -22.24 -10.04 7.00
C ALA A 169 -22.87 -10.62 8.29
N LYS A 170 -22.39 -10.22 9.46
CA LYS A 170 -22.97 -10.68 10.75
C LYS A 170 -24.36 -10.11 11.01
N THR A 171 -24.71 -8.98 10.39
CA THR A 171 -25.95 -8.23 10.68
C THR A 171 -26.82 -7.96 9.45
N HIS A 172 -26.29 -8.15 8.26
CA HIS A 172 -26.99 -7.88 7.00
C HIS A 172 -27.11 -9.17 6.17
N LYS A 173 -28.28 -9.36 5.54
CA LYS A 173 -28.51 -10.47 4.60
C LYS A 173 -28.23 -10.09 3.15
N THR A 174 -28.20 -8.80 2.87
CA THR A 174 -27.90 -8.26 1.54
C THR A 174 -26.92 -7.08 1.72
N LEU A 175 -25.87 -7.06 0.91
CA LEU A 175 -24.91 -5.96 0.82
C LEU A 175 -24.84 -5.45 -0.63
N THR A 176 -24.73 -4.15 -0.81
CA THR A 176 -24.48 -3.55 -2.12
C THR A 176 -23.03 -3.11 -2.22
N VAL A 177 -22.37 -3.43 -3.32
CA VAL A 177 -20.95 -3.10 -3.55
C VAL A 177 -20.75 -2.60 -4.97
N VAL A 178 -19.88 -1.60 -5.15
CA VAL A 178 -19.60 -0.98 -6.45
C VAL A 178 -18.94 -1.98 -7.40
N ASN A 179 -19.41 -2.00 -8.66
CA ASN A 179 -18.89 -2.87 -9.71
C ASN A 179 -18.36 -2.10 -10.94
N ASP A 180 -18.22 -0.79 -10.82
CA ASP A 180 -17.66 0.10 -11.84
C ASP A 180 -16.29 0.68 -11.45
N GLN A 181 -15.69 0.17 -10.37
CA GLN A 181 -14.33 0.46 -9.94
C GLN A 181 -13.49 -0.80 -10.08
N HIS A 182 -12.54 -0.75 -11.01
CA HIS A 182 -11.68 -1.87 -11.40
C HIS A 182 -10.29 -1.75 -10.78
N GLY A 183 -9.72 -2.87 -10.34
CA GLY A 183 -8.41 -2.92 -9.70
C GLY A 183 -8.07 -4.33 -9.24
N ARG A 184 -7.02 -4.45 -8.41
CA ARG A 184 -6.60 -5.75 -7.87
C ARG A 184 -6.36 -5.64 -6.37
N PRO A 185 -6.95 -6.53 -5.55
CA PRO A 185 -6.62 -6.63 -4.13
C PRO A 185 -5.15 -6.97 -3.91
N THR A 186 -4.58 -6.45 -2.84
CA THR A 186 -3.19 -6.72 -2.45
C THR A 186 -3.14 -7.20 -1.01
N TRP A 187 -2.77 -8.45 -0.79
CA TRP A 187 -2.49 -8.95 0.55
C TRP A 187 -1.15 -8.41 1.04
N THR A 188 -1.08 -7.97 2.29
CA THR A 188 0.13 -7.41 2.90
C THR A 188 1.31 -8.38 2.89
N ARG A 189 1.08 -9.70 2.96
CA ARG A 189 2.15 -10.70 2.99
C ARG A 189 2.98 -10.73 1.69
N PRO A 190 2.40 -10.92 0.48
CA PRO A 190 3.14 -10.83 -0.77
C PRO A 190 3.77 -9.45 -1.00
N LEU A 191 3.14 -8.37 -0.52
CA LEU A 191 3.71 -7.04 -0.61
C LEU A 191 4.98 -6.92 0.26
N ALA A 192 4.96 -7.37 1.50
CA ALA A 192 6.13 -7.41 2.38
C ALA A 192 7.24 -8.30 1.82
N GLU A 193 6.89 -9.47 1.27
CA GLU A 193 7.83 -10.37 0.60
C GLU A 193 8.48 -9.71 -0.62
N PHE A 194 7.73 -8.96 -1.42
CA PHE A 194 8.29 -8.26 -2.58
C PHE A 194 9.22 -7.12 -2.16
N MET A 195 8.87 -6.36 -1.11
CA MET A 195 9.72 -5.31 -0.55
C MET A 195 11.09 -5.87 -0.15
N THR A 196 11.09 -6.96 0.60
CA THR A 196 12.32 -7.62 1.05
C THR A 196 13.07 -8.26 -0.12
N TYR A 197 12.36 -8.90 -1.06
CA TYR A 197 12.93 -9.52 -2.24
C TYR A 197 13.72 -8.53 -3.12
N LEU A 198 13.19 -7.32 -3.34
CA LEU A 198 13.87 -6.28 -4.11
C LEU A 198 15.22 -5.90 -3.47
N ALA A 199 15.21 -5.63 -2.17
CA ALA A 199 16.38 -5.20 -1.44
C ALA A 199 17.44 -6.31 -1.30
N GLU A 200 17.03 -7.52 -0.88
CA GLU A 200 17.90 -8.68 -0.66
C GLU A 200 18.58 -9.13 -1.97
N ASN A 201 17.86 -9.10 -3.08
CA ASN A 201 18.37 -9.49 -4.39
C ASN A 201 18.95 -8.33 -5.19
N ARG A 202 19.07 -7.14 -4.59
CA ARG A 202 19.64 -5.94 -5.21
C ARG A 202 19.11 -5.70 -6.62
N LYS A 203 17.76 -5.75 -6.74
CA LYS A 203 17.11 -5.52 -8.03
C LYS A 203 17.34 -4.07 -8.48
N GLU A 204 17.07 -3.78 -9.74
CA GLU A 204 17.19 -2.44 -10.29
C GLU A 204 16.38 -1.43 -9.46
N TYR A 205 17.00 -0.32 -9.07
CA TYR A 205 16.30 0.76 -8.35
C TYR A 205 15.24 1.44 -9.22
N GLY A 206 14.29 2.09 -8.57
CA GLY A 206 13.25 2.86 -9.24
C GLY A 206 11.83 2.42 -8.89
N TYR A 207 10.90 2.67 -9.78
CA TYR A 207 9.48 2.45 -9.60
C TYR A 207 9.06 1.01 -9.92
N TYR A 208 8.15 0.48 -9.11
CA TYR A 208 7.50 -0.81 -9.29
C TYR A 208 6.01 -0.70 -9.00
N HIS A 209 5.22 -1.57 -9.59
CA HIS A 209 3.85 -1.81 -9.21
C HIS A 209 3.74 -3.18 -8.56
N LEU A 210 2.99 -3.30 -7.48
CA LEU A 210 2.62 -4.57 -6.89
C LEU A 210 1.18 -4.56 -6.41
N SER A 211 0.41 -5.50 -6.91
CA SER A 211 -0.82 -6.04 -6.36
C SER A 211 -0.76 -7.57 -6.48
N ASN A 212 -1.72 -8.29 -5.92
CA ASN A 212 -1.88 -9.66 -6.31
C ASN A 212 -2.32 -9.75 -7.78
N ASP A 213 -1.96 -10.85 -8.45
CA ASP A 213 -2.29 -11.06 -9.85
C ASP A 213 -3.79 -11.41 -10.02
N ALA A 214 -4.32 -11.23 -11.23
CA ALA A 214 -5.67 -11.61 -11.59
C ALA A 214 -5.69 -12.08 -13.04
N GLU A 215 -6.40 -13.17 -13.30
CA GLU A 215 -6.63 -13.67 -14.67
C GLU A 215 -7.70 -12.85 -15.41
N GLU A 216 -8.64 -12.29 -14.64
CA GLU A 216 -9.77 -11.52 -15.16
C GLU A 216 -9.79 -10.12 -14.52
N ASP A 217 -10.46 -9.21 -15.19
CA ASP A 217 -10.74 -7.89 -14.66
C ASP A 217 -11.56 -8.03 -13.36
N THR A 218 -11.17 -7.30 -12.32
CA THR A 218 -11.69 -7.47 -10.97
C THR A 218 -12.25 -6.15 -10.45
N THR A 219 -13.43 -6.19 -9.85
CA THR A 219 -14.09 -5.06 -9.20
C THR A 219 -14.17 -5.25 -7.68
N TRP A 220 -14.51 -4.19 -6.95
CA TRP A 220 -14.85 -4.33 -5.52
C TRP A 220 -15.99 -5.30 -5.28
N TYR A 221 -16.96 -5.36 -6.21
CA TYR A 221 -18.06 -6.33 -6.15
C TYR A 221 -17.53 -7.77 -6.22
N ASP A 222 -16.67 -8.08 -7.20
CA ASP A 222 -16.08 -9.42 -7.33
C ASP A 222 -15.28 -9.82 -6.09
N PHE A 223 -14.53 -8.87 -5.52
CA PHE A 223 -13.80 -9.10 -4.28
C PHE A 223 -14.74 -9.38 -3.10
N ALA A 224 -15.84 -8.62 -2.95
CA ALA A 224 -16.84 -8.85 -1.91
C ALA A 224 -17.55 -10.20 -2.07
N VAL A 225 -17.89 -10.60 -3.31
CA VAL A 225 -18.50 -11.91 -3.61
C VAL A 225 -17.56 -13.04 -3.15
N GLU A 226 -16.27 -12.95 -3.47
CA GLU A 226 -15.30 -13.98 -3.06
C GLU A 226 -15.09 -14.00 -1.53
N ILE A 227 -15.05 -12.84 -0.87
CA ILE A 227 -14.95 -12.75 0.60
C ILE A 227 -16.12 -13.45 1.27
N LEU A 228 -17.33 -13.28 0.75
CA LEU A 228 -18.58 -13.73 1.38
C LEU A 228 -19.14 -15.04 0.79
N LYS A 229 -18.42 -15.70 -0.12
CA LYS A 229 -18.90 -16.90 -0.85
C LYS A 229 -19.38 -18.07 0.04
N ASN A 230 -18.91 -18.15 1.28
CA ASN A 230 -19.27 -19.19 2.24
C ASN A 230 -20.28 -18.69 3.29
N THR A 231 -20.97 -17.59 3.01
CA THR A 231 -22.02 -17.02 3.88
C THR A 231 -23.37 -17.03 3.15
N ASP A 232 -24.47 -16.81 3.89
CA ASP A 232 -25.81 -16.66 3.31
C ASP A 232 -26.11 -15.20 2.88
N VAL A 233 -25.09 -14.34 2.77
CA VAL A 233 -25.26 -12.93 2.41
C VAL A 233 -25.28 -12.77 0.90
N GLU A 234 -26.34 -12.17 0.38
CA GLU A 234 -26.43 -11.78 -1.03
C GLU A 234 -25.64 -10.48 -1.28
N VAL A 235 -24.67 -10.51 -2.19
CA VAL A 235 -23.96 -9.31 -2.63
C VAL A 235 -24.57 -8.83 -3.94
N LYS A 236 -24.99 -7.56 -3.99
CA LYS A 236 -25.59 -6.93 -5.18
C LYS A 236 -24.66 -5.88 -5.78
N PRO A 237 -24.44 -5.92 -7.10
CA PRO A 237 -23.66 -4.88 -7.77
C PRO A 237 -24.44 -3.58 -7.84
N VAL A 238 -23.74 -2.48 -7.66
CA VAL A 238 -24.23 -1.11 -7.87
C VAL A 238 -23.14 -0.27 -8.51
N ASP A 239 -23.48 0.87 -9.11
CA ASP A 239 -22.50 1.82 -9.59
C ASP A 239 -22.09 2.83 -8.51
N SER A 240 -20.98 3.53 -8.73
CA SER A 240 -20.39 4.48 -7.79
C SER A 240 -21.32 5.65 -7.43
N SER A 241 -22.33 5.95 -8.23
CA SER A 241 -23.29 7.04 -7.93
C SER A 241 -24.13 6.75 -6.68
N GLN A 242 -24.25 5.48 -6.30
CA GLN A 242 -24.98 5.04 -5.10
C GLN A 242 -24.13 5.11 -3.84
N PHE A 243 -22.82 5.32 -3.97
CA PHE A 243 -21.88 5.47 -2.84
C PHE A 243 -21.10 6.78 -2.97
N PRO A 244 -21.74 7.92 -2.69
CA PRO A 244 -21.05 9.20 -2.73
C PRO A 244 -19.93 9.22 -1.70
N ALA A 245 -18.69 9.39 -2.18
CA ALA A 245 -17.49 9.57 -1.37
C ALA A 245 -16.96 10.99 -1.56
N LYS A 246 -16.28 11.54 -0.54
CA LYS A 246 -15.65 12.87 -0.66
C LYS A 246 -14.53 12.83 -1.70
N ALA A 247 -13.65 11.83 -1.59
CA ALA A 247 -12.57 11.62 -2.53
C ALA A 247 -13.07 10.89 -3.79
N LYS A 248 -12.65 11.39 -4.94
CA LYS A 248 -12.97 10.77 -6.24
C LYS A 248 -12.24 9.45 -6.37
N ARG A 249 -12.97 8.34 -6.34
CA ARG A 249 -12.39 7.00 -6.53
C ARG A 249 -12.01 6.75 -7.98
N PRO A 250 -10.83 6.14 -8.28
CA PRO A 250 -10.47 5.76 -9.63
C PRO A 250 -11.45 4.70 -10.18
N LEU A 251 -11.89 4.85 -11.44
CA LEU A 251 -12.70 3.84 -12.11
C LEU A 251 -11.85 2.64 -12.57
N ASN A 252 -10.59 2.89 -12.94
CA ASN A 252 -9.64 1.83 -13.23
C ASN A 252 -8.30 2.14 -12.55
N SER A 253 -7.95 1.36 -11.56
CA SER A 253 -6.67 1.40 -10.86
C SER A 253 -5.81 0.15 -11.11
N THR A 254 -6.11 -0.62 -12.16
CA THR A 254 -5.36 -1.81 -12.51
C THR A 254 -3.96 -1.46 -13.00
N MET A 255 -2.95 -1.87 -12.25
CA MET A 255 -1.55 -1.58 -12.53
C MET A 255 -0.85 -2.78 -13.17
N SER A 256 -0.01 -2.52 -14.17
CA SER A 256 0.83 -3.53 -14.81
C SER A 256 1.84 -4.11 -13.82
N LEU A 257 1.89 -5.43 -13.76
CA LEU A 257 2.82 -6.19 -12.93
C LEU A 257 4.05 -6.67 -13.70
N ALA A 258 4.19 -6.24 -14.96
CA ALA A 258 5.23 -6.73 -15.88
C ALA A 258 6.64 -6.53 -15.30
N LYS A 259 6.95 -5.34 -14.78
CA LYS A 259 8.27 -5.04 -14.19
C LYS A 259 8.52 -5.87 -12.92
N ALA A 260 7.53 -6.04 -12.05
CA ALA A 260 7.66 -6.87 -10.86
C ALA A 260 7.89 -8.35 -11.24
N LYS A 261 7.12 -8.90 -12.16
CA LYS A 261 7.30 -10.26 -12.70
C LYS A 261 8.67 -10.46 -13.37
N ALA A 262 9.17 -9.46 -14.10
CA ALA A 262 10.48 -9.50 -14.75
C ALA A 262 11.65 -9.60 -13.74
N THR A 263 11.46 -9.24 -12.46
CA THR A 263 12.45 -9.47 -11.41
C THR A 263 12.65 -10.96 -11.06
N GLY A 264 11.72 -11.83 -11.48
CA GLY A 264 11.64 -13.22 -11.09
C GLY A 264 10.80 -13.47 -9.83
N PHE A 265 10.19 -12.44 -9.24
CA PHE A 265 9.26 -12.60 -8.14
C PHE A 265 7.94 -13.23 -8.62
N VAL A 266 7.48 -14.25 -7.90
CA VAL A 266 6.21 -14.93 -8.19
C VAL A 266 5.09 -14.24 -7.44
N ILE A 267 4.17 -13.63 -8.16
CA ILE A 267 3.04 -12.92 -7.58
C ILE A 267 1.84 -13.88 -7.53
N PRO A 268 1.31 -14.21 -6.34
CA PRO A 268 0.12 -15.05 -6.24
C PRO A 268 -1.12 -14.34 -6.78
N SER A 269 -2.11 -15.10 -7.27
CA SER A 269 -3.42 -14.53 -7.59
C SER A 269 -4.09 -13.97 -6.32
N TRP A 270 -4.95 -12.96 -6.48
CA TRP A 270 -5.66 -12.40 -5.32
C TRP A 270 -6.58 -13.42 -4.66
N LYS A 271 -7.13 -14.37 -5.43
CA LYS A 271 -7.98 -15.45 -4.90
C LYS A 271 -7.15 -16.42 -4.04
N ASP A 272 -5.95 -16.79 -4.51
CA ASP A 272 -5.04 -17.62 -3.72
C ASP A 272 -4.53 -16.88 -2.48
N ALA A 273 -4.19 -15.60 -2.63
CA ALA A 273 -3.78 -14.76 -1.52
C ALA A 273 -4.88 -14.65 -0.44
N LEU A 274 -6.14 -14.43 -0.83
CA LEU A 274 -7.27 -14.41 0.10
C LEU A 274 -7.49 -15.76 0.78
N LYS A 275 -7.28 -16.86 0.07
CA LYS A 275 -7.36 -18.22 0.65
C LYS A 275 -6.27 -18.46 1.69
N GLU A 276 -5.03 -18.06 1.42
CA GLU A 276 -3.92 -18.18 2.38
C GLU A 276 -4.10 -17.24 3.57
N PHE A 277 -4.60 -16.01 3.34
CA PHE A 277 -4.97 -15.08 4.40
C PHE A 277 -5.93 -15.74 5.42
N TYR A 278 -7.00 -16.39 4.96
CA TYR A 278 -7.94 -17.07 5.87
C TYR A 278 -7.30 -18.21 6.68
N LYS A 279 -6.28 -18.89 6.17
CA LYS A 279 -5.56 -19.93 6.94
C LYS A 279 -4.73 -19.36 8.08
N GLN A 280 -4.25 -18.11 7.94
CA GLN A 280 -3.49 -17.44 8.99
C GLN A 280 -4.39 -16.83 10.06
N GLU A 281 -5.60 -16.38 9.69
CA GLU A 281 -6.59 -15.81 10.62
C GLU A 281 -7.07 -16.80 11.68
N VAL A 282 -6.98 -18.08 11.41
CA VAL A 282 -7.46 -19.18 12.30
C VAL A 282 -6.43 -19.56 13.38
N LYS A 283 -5.26 -18.93 13.43
CA LYS A 283 -4.24 -19.18 14.45
C LYS A 283 -4.28 -18.12 15.55
#